data_c412b90d3dbbeb2715a9f63e6448a62d
#
_entry.id   c412b90d3dbbeb2715a9f63e6448a62d
#
_cell.length_a   1.000
_cell.length_b   1.000
_cell.length_c   1.000
_cell.angle_alpha   90.00
_cell.angle_beta   90.00
_cell.angle_gamma   90.00
#
_symmetry.space_group_name_H-M   'P 1'
#
loop_
_entity.id
_entity.type
_entity.pdbx_description
1 polymer ?
#
loop_
_entity_poly.entity_id
_entity_poly.type
_entity_poly.pdbx_seq_one_letter_code
_entity_poly.pdbx_strand_id
1 'polypeptide(L)'
;VMHGTGCWLGWFIPMLGGAHIVNLTERSLKAHEVLEAVERHQVNGLTIVGDSFAKPLVNALDEGKPDGSKYDMSSIKIINSSGVMWTTEVKNDLIDRIEQVVLIDAMGSTEGSMGTQMMAKGMQAETARFTKGPLAKVFNERDEEVVPGSGEVGMVAAGGNVPLGYFKDETKSAHTFRVINGERYSFPGDFATVEEDGTLILLGRGSQIINTGGEKVFP
;
A
#
# COMPACT_ATOMS: atom_id res chain seq x y z
N VAL A 1 5.14 0.06 -14.17
CA VAL A 1 6.44 0.36 -13.51
C VAL A 1 6.70 1.86 -13.30
N MET A 2 5.96 2.74 -13.95
CA MET A 2 6.13 4.21 -13.77
C MET A 2 5.56 4.75 -12.45
N HIS A 3 4.65 4.03 -11.81
CA HIS A 3 4.12 4.34 -10.47
C HIS A 3 5.03 3.72 -9.39
N GLY A 4 5.15 4.37 -8.23
CA GLY A 4 5.99 3.88 -7.12
C GLY A 4 5.71 2.43 -6.73
N THR A 5 4.45 2.04 -6.62
CA THR A 5 4.06 0.65 -6.34
C THR A 5 4.62 -0.32 -7.38
N GLY A 6 4.42 -0.04 -8.67
CA GLY A 6 4.95 -0.89 -9.75
C GLY A 6 6.47 -0.92 -9.80
N CYS A 7 7.12 0.22 -9.53
CA CYS A 7 8.57 0.33 -9.51
C CYS A 7 9.18 -0.47 -8.35
N TRP A 8 8.71 -0.24 -7.12
CA TRP A 8 9.29 -0.88 -5.94
C TRP A 8 8.83 -2.33 -5.76
N LEU A 9 7.52 -2.56 -5.71
CA LEU A 9 6.96 -3.88 -5.41
C LEU A 9 6.93 -4.81 -6.62
N GLY A 10 6.76 -4.26 -7.82
CA GLY A 10 6.65 -5.04 -9.06
C GLY A 10 7.96 -5.21 -9.83
N TRP A 11 9.00 -4.43 -9.50
CA TRP A 11 10.26 -4.46 -10.23
C TRP A 11 11.47 -4.64 -9.32
N PHE A 12 11.84 -3.62 -8.51
CA PHE A 12 13.10 -3.63 -7.78
C PHE A 12 13.17 -4.75 -6.72
N ILE A 13 12.14 -4.91 -5.90
CA ILE A 13 12.15 -5.94 -4.84
C ILE A 13 12.22 -7.35 -5.46
N PRO A 14 11.39 -7.71 -6.47
CA PRO A 14 11.51 -8.99 -7.16
C PRO A 14 12.90 -9.21 -7.80
N MET A 15 13.47 -8.19 -8.44
CA MET A 15 14.83 -8.29 -9.02
C MET A 15 15.89 -8.58 -7.97
N LEU A 16 15.85 -7.92 -6.82
CA LEU A 16 16.78 -8.17 -5.72
C LEU A 16 16.65 -9.61 -5.18
N GLY A 17 15.45 -10.19 -5.26
CA GLY A 17 15.18 -11.58 -4.92
C GLY A 17 15.50 -12.59 -6.02
N GLY A 18 16.01 -12.15 -7.18
CA GLY A 18 16.34 -13.03 -8.33
C GLY A 18 15.10 -13.56 -9.06
N ALA A 19 13.96 -12.89 -8.95
CA ALA A 19 12.72 -13.28 -9.60
C ALA A 19 12.71 -12.93 -11.09
N HIS A 20 11.96 -13.73 -11.87
CA HIS A 20 11.55 -13.35 -13.22
C HIS A 20 10.40 -12.34 -13.14
N ILE A 21 10.42 -11.34 -14.02
CA ILE A 21 9.40 -10.30 -14.09
C ILE A 21 8.65 -10.42 -15.40
N VAL A 22 7.33 -10.59 -15.31
CA VAL A 22 6.43 -10.59 -16.46
C VAL A 22 5.80 -9.20 -16.57
N ASN A 23 6.11 -8.47 -17.62
CA ASN A 23 5.52 -7.16 -17.91
C ASN A 23 4.51 -7.29 -19.05
N LEU A 24 3.33 -6.73 -18.83
CA LEU A 24 2.36 -6.53 -19.89
C LEU A 24 2.66 -5.22 -20.63
N THR A 25 2.46 -5.23 -21.94
CA THR A 25 2.80 -4.09 -22.82
C THR A 25 1.69 -3.05 -22.92
N GLU A 26 0.50 -3.40 -22.47
CA GLU A 26 -0.67 -2.54 -22.52
C GLU A 26 -0.51 -1.30 -21.59
N ARG A 27 -1.04 -0.16 -22.03
CA ARG A 27 -1.00 1.09 -21.27
C ARG A 27 -2.12 1.21 -20.24
N SER A 28 -3.15 0.40 -20.36
CA SER A 28 -4.28 0.30 -19.43
C SER A 28 -4.41 -1.11 -18.89
N LEU A 29 -5.02 -1.24 -17.72
CA LEU A 29 -5.31 -2.55 -17.15
C LEU A 29 -6.29 -3.31 -18.05
N LYS A 30 -5.87 -4.49 -18.48
CA LYS A 30 -6.66 -5.50 -19.17
C LYS A 30 -6.72 -6.73 -18.27
N ALA A 31 -7.76 -6.84 -17.46
CA ALA A 31 -7.83 -7.85 -16.40
C ALA A 31 -7.69 -9.28 -16.94
N HIS A 32 -8.35 -9.61 -18.03
CA HIS A 32 -8.24 -10.94 -18.68
C HIS A 32 -6.81 -11.24 -19.13
N GLU A 33 -6.10 -10.26 -19.74
CA GLU A 33 -4.69 -10.44 -20.14
C GLU A 33 -3.77 -10.67 -18.94
N VAL A 34 -4.05 -10.02 -17.80
CA VAL A 34 -3.33 -10.27 -16.54
C VAL A 34 -3.53 -11.70 -16.08
N LEU A 35 -4.78 -12.18 -16.04
CA LEU A 35 -5.09 -13.56 -15.61
C LEU A 35 -4.52 -14.61 -16.56
N GLU A 36 -4.57 -14.38 -17.87
CA GLU A 36 -3.91 -15.22 -18.87
C GLU A 36 -2.38 -15.27 -18.69
N ALA A 37 -1.76 -14.11 -18.38
CA ALA A 37 -0.33 -14.06 -18.13
C ALA A 37 0.04 -14.82 -16.85
N VAL A 38 -0.77 -14.71 -15.79
CA VAL A 38 -0.59 -15.48 -14.54
C VAL A 38 -0.59 -16.97 -14.84
N GLU A 39 -1.60 -17.47 -15.55
CA GLU A 39 -1.71 -18.88 -15.91
C GLU A 39 -0.58 -19.34 -16.82
N ARG A 40 -0.30 -18.59 -17.90
CA ARG A 40 0.72 -18.93 -18.91
C ARG A 40 2.13 -19.00 -18.33
N HIS A 41 2.47 -18.04 -17.45
CA HIS A 41 3.82 -17.90 -16.90
C HIS A 41 3.95 -18.44 -15.48
N GLN A 42 2.89 -19.04 -14.93
CA GLN A 42 2.85 -19.57 -13.56
C GLN A 42 3.33 -18.53 -12.55
N VAL A 43 2.79 -17.31 -12.68
CA VAL A 43 3.16 -16.17 -11.84
C VAL A 43 2.77 -16.45 -10.40
N ASN A 44 3.69 -16.27 -9.45
CA ASN A 44 3.43 -16.50 -8.03
C ASN A 44 3.27 -15.19 -7.22
N GLY A 45 3.68 -14.05 -7.75
CA GLY A 45 3.50 -12.73 -7.14
C GLY A 45 2.89 -11.73 -8.11
N LEU A 46 1.80 -11.06 -7.72
CA LEU A 46 1.14 -10.02 -8.50
C LEU A 46 1.20 -8.70 -7.75
N THR A 47 1.53 -7.61 -8.46
CA THR A 47 1.50 -6.26 -7.90
C THR A 47 0.37 -5.45 -8.51
N ILE A 48 -0.49 -4.90 -7.66
CA ILE A 48 -1.67 -4.12 -8.04
C ILE A 48 -1.69 -2.75 -7.35
N VAL A 49 -2.68 -1.93 -7.65
CA VAL A 49 -2.88 -0.61 -7.02
C VAL A 49 -4.33 -0.52 -6.52
N GLY A 50 -4.55 -1.05 -5.33
CA GLY A 50 -5.82 -1.00 -4.60
C GLY A 50 -7.02 -1.52 -5.37
N ASP A 51 -8.19 -1.02 -5.00
CA ASP A 51 -9.48 -1.40 -5.58
C ASP A 51 -9.57 -1.15 -7.08
N SER A 52 -8.87 -0.13 -7.59
CA SER A 52 -8.89 0.21 -9.02
C SER A 52 -8.35 -0.89 -9.93
N PHE A 53 -7.49 -1.77 -9.39
CA PHE A 53 -6.98 -2.96 -10.07
C PHE A 53 -7.70 -4.23 -9.62
N ALA A 54 -7.97 -4.34 -8.32
CA ALA A 54 -8.54 -5.55 -7.73
C ALA A 54 -9.97 -5.83 -8.24
N LYS A 55 -10.85 -4.82 -8.29
CA LYS A 55 -12.23 -4.98 -8.78
C LYS A 55 -12.30 -5.52 -10.21
N PRO A 56 -11.59 -4.96 -11.21
CA PRO A 56 -11.55 -5.55 -12.54
C PRO A 56 -11.04 -7.00 -12.57
N LEU A 57 -10.05 -7.36 -11.73
CA LEU A 57 -9.57 -8.73 -11.64
C LEU A 57 -10.62 -9.68 -11.06
N VAL A 58 -11.32 -9.27 -10.00
CA VAL A 58 -12.44 -10.01 -9.42
C VAL A 58 -13.52 -10.28 -10.48
N ASN A 59 -13.92 -9.25 -11.21
CA ASN A 59 -14.93 -9.39 -12.28
C ASN A 59 -14.46 -10.38 -13.37
N ALA A 60 -13.21 -10.26 -13.82
CA ALA A 60 -12.67 -11.14 -14.84
C ALA A 60 -12.52 -12.61 -14.36
N LEU A 61 -12.25 -12.83 -13.07
CA LEU A 61 -12.26 -14.17 -12.46
C LEU A 61 -13.68 -14.78 -12.46
N ASP A 62 -14.71 -13.97 -12.22
CA ASP A 62 -16.12 -14.41 -12.25
C ASP A 62 -16.60 -14.71 -13.67
N GLU A 63 -16.25 -13.85 -14.62
CA GLU A 63 -16.58 -14.03 -16.03
C GLU A 63 -15.91 -15.30 -16.61
N GLY A 64 -14.66 -15.58 -16.22
CA GLY A 64 -13.88 -16.67 -16.77
C GLY A 64 -13.35 -16.39 -18.19
N LYS A 65 -12.88 -17.42 -18.85
CA LYS A 65 -12.35 -17.34 -20.22
C LYS A 65 -13.48 -17.35 -21.27
N PRO A 66 -13.20 -16.89 -22.50
CA PRO A 66 -14.21 -16.89 -23.58
C PRO A 66 -14.79 -18.29 -23.92
N ASP A 67 -14.07 -19.37 -23.62
CA ASP A 67 -14.53 -20.74 -23.79
C ASP A 67 -15.35 -21.28 -22.61
N GLY A 68 -15.61 -20.43 -21.59
CA GLY A 68 -16.35 -20.77 -20.38
C GLY A 68 -15.53 -21.46 -19.29
N SER A 69 -14.26 -21.74 -19.52
CA SER A 69 -13.38 -22.31 -18.49
C SER A 69 -12.94 -21.23 -17.47
N LYS A 70 -12.47 -21.66 -16.29
CA LYS A 70 -11.89 -20.77 -15.30
C LYS A 70 -10.40 -20.57 -15.55
N TYR A 71 -9.87 -19.42 -15.09
CA TYR A 71 -8.44 -19.18 -15.03
C TYR A 71 -7.79 -20.03 -13.95
N ASP A 72 -6.63 -20.63 -14.24
CA ASP A 72 -5.85 -21.33 -13.23
C ASP A 72 -4.99 -20.34 -12.44
N MET A 73 -5.42 -20.03 -11.22
CA MET A 73 -4.72 -19.14 -10.28
C MET A 73 -3.92 -19.90 -9.22
N SER A 74 -3.71 -21.21 -9.37
CA SER A 74 -3.05 -22.05 -8.37
C SER A 74 -1.59 -21.65 -8.09
N SER A 75 -0.94 -21.01 -9.07
CA SER A 75 0.43 -20.52 -8.96
C SER A 75 0.56 -19.27 -8.08
N ILE A 76 -0.49 -18.43 -7.99
CA ILE A 76 -0.47 -17.19 -7.19
C ILE A 76 -0.34 -17.52 -5.70
N LYS A 77 0.64 -16.89 -5.05
CA LYS A 77 0.87 -16.98 -3.60
C LYS A 77 0.71 -15.63 -2.91
N ILE A 78 1.07 -14.54 -3.58
CA ILE A 78 1.07 -13.21 -3.00
C ILE A 78 0.46 -12.22 -4.00
N ILE A 79 -0.41 -11.34 -3.51
CA ILE A 79 -0.82 -10.12 -4.21
C ILE A 79 -0.41 -8.93 -3.35
N ASN A 80 0.48 -8.09 -3.89
CA ASN A 80 0.95 -6.88 -3.23
C ASN A 80 0.19 -5.66 -3.75
N SER A 81 -0.17 -4.75 -2.86
CA SER A 81 -0.77 -3.47 -3.22
C SER A 81 -0.15 -2.32 -2.44
N SER A 82 -0.20 -1.13 -2.99
CA SER A 82 0.14 0.14 -2.33
C SER A 82 -0.40 1.33 -3.11
N GLY A 83 -0.45 2.50 -2.46
CA GLY A 83 -0.66 3.81 -3.09
C GLY A 83 -2.12 4.24 -3.26
N VAL A 84 -3.08 3.32 -3.20
CA VAL A 84 -4.52 3.59 -3.23
C VAL A 84 -5.22 2.65 -2.25
N MET A 85 -6.32 3.10 -1.68
CA MET A 85 -7.12 2.29 -0.75
C MET A 85 -7.50 0.94 -1.36
N TRP A 86 -7.35 -0.10 -0.55
CA TRP A 86 -7.76 -1.45 -0.86
C TRP A 86 -8.72 -1.92 0.22
N THR A 87 -10.00 -1.95 -0.12
CA THR A 87 -11.06 -2.23 0.84
C THR A 87 -11.06 -3.69 1.28
N THR A 88 -11.49 -3.94 2.51
CA THR A 88 -11.63 -5.29 3.07
C THR A 88 -12.60 -6.14 2.26
N GLU A 89 -13.67 -5.56 1.73
CA GLU A 89 -14.64 -6.25 0.87
C GLU A 89 -13.94 -6.85 -0.36
N VAL A 90 -13.19 -6.03 -1.09
CA VAL A 90 -12.49 -6.46 -2.32
C VAL A 90 -11.33 -7.43 -2.01
N LYS A 91 -10.69 -7.29 -0.85
CA LYS A 91 -9.71 -8.27 -0.36
C LYS A 91 -10.36 -9.64 -0.15
N ASN A 92 -11.51 -9.69 0.51
CA ASN A 92 -12.28 -10.93 0.69
C ASN A 92 -12.70 -11.54 -0.64
N ASP A 93 -13.21 -10.72 -1.56
CA ASP A 93 -13.58 -11.15 -2.91
C ASP A 93 -12.44 -11.87 -3.66
N LEU A 94 -11.21 -11.38 -3.53
CA LEU A 94 -10.03 -12.03 -4.10
C LEU A 94 -9.67 -13.33 -3.39
N ILE A 95 -9.72 -13.35 -2.06
CA ILE A 95 -9.41 -14.53 -1.25
C ILE A 95 -10.42 -15.66 -1.50
N ASP A 96 -11.69 -15.33 -1.68
CA ASP A 96 -12.74 -16.32 -1.96
C ASP A 96 -12.53 -17.01 -3.32
N ARG A 97 -11.88 -16.33 -4.28
CA ARG A 97 -11.59 -16.85 -5.62
C ARG A 97 -10.20 -17.47 -5.74
N ILE A 98 -9.27 -17.05 -4.88
CA ILE A 98 -7.87 -17.52 -4.88
C ILE A 98 -7.50 -17.87 -3.43
N GLU A 99 -8.02 -19.01 -2.94
CA GLU A 99 -8.00 -19.37 -1.51
C GLU A 99 -6.60 -19.43 -0.87
N GLN A 100 -5.56 -19.75 -1.64
CA GLN A 100 -4.19 -19.85 -1.15
C GLN A 100 -3.44 -18.51 -1.12
N VAL A 101 -4.06 -17.41 -1.58
CA VAL A 101 -3.37 -16.13 -1.70
C VAL A 101 -3.17 -15.45 -0.35
N VAL A 102 -2.02 -14.83 -0.19
CA VAL A 102 -1.74 -13.85 0.86
C VAL A 102 -1.75 -12.46 0.24
N LEU A 103 -2.61 -11.60 0.74
CA LEU A 103 -2.69 -10.20 0.33
C LEU A 103 -1.81 -9.35 1.24
N ILE A 104 -0.96 -8.52 0.65
CA ILE A 104 -0.09 -7.60 1.38
C ILE A 104 -0.39 -6.18 0.89
N ASP A 105 -0.95 -5.37 1.79
CA ASP A 105 -1.21 -3.96 1.55
C ASP A 105 -0.12 -3.13 2.24
N ALA A 106 0.67 -2.40 1.45
CA ALA A 106 1.81 -1.65 1.93
C ALA A 106 1.49 -0.15 2.00
N MET A 107 1.61 0.43 3.18
CA MET A 107 1.57 1.86 3.39
C MET A 107 2.99 2.42 3.31
N GLY A 108 3.25 3.20 2.28
CA GLY A 108 4.58 3.76 2.04
C GLY A 108 4.57 4.75 0.89
N SER A 109 5.73 5.36 0.71
CA SER A 109 6.03 6.28 -0.37
C SER A 109 7.45 6.05 -0.86
N THR A 110 7.89 6.82 -1.86
CA THR A 110 9.28 6.79 -2.31
C THR A 110 10.25 7.21 -1.19
N GLU A 111 9.79 8.01 -0.27
CA GLU A 111 10.54 8.56 0.86
C GLU A 111 10.71 7.58 2.02
N GLY A 112 9.89 6.53 2.12
CA GLY A 112 10.01 5.52 3.15
C GLY A 112 8.80 4.60 3.31
N SER A 113 9.01 3.47 3.99
CA SER A 113 7.95 2.52 4.36
C SER A 113 7.40 2.87 5.74
N MET A 114 6.09 2.84 5.90
CA MET A 114 5.41 3.25 7.14
C MET A 114 4.66 2.10 7.81
N GLY A 115 4.11 1.18 7.03
CA GLY A 115 3.36 0.06 7.59
C GLY A 115 2.91 -0.95 6.56
N THR A 116 2.37 -2.07 7.04
CA THR A 116 1.83 -3.14 6.20
C THR A 116 0.58 -3.74 6.84
N GLN A 117 -0.33 -4.20 5.99
CA GLN A 117 -1.42 -5.08 6.41
C GLN A 117 -1.31 -6.39 5.64
N MET A 118 -1.48 -7.51 6.33
CA MET A 118 -1.52 -8.83 5.71
C MET A 118 -2.89 -9.44 5.91
N MET A 119 -3.43 -10.09 4.87
CA MET A 119 -4.70 -10.79 4.91
C MET A 119 -4.62 -12.10 4.11
N ALA A 120 -5.19 -13.15 4.66
CA ALA A 120 -5.31 -14.47 4.05
C ALA A 120 -6.63 -15.12 4.46
N LYS A 121 -6.97 -16.27 3.88
CA LYS A 121 -8.19 -17.02 4.22
C LYS A 121 -8.27 -17.28 5.73
N GLY A 122 -9.40 -16.92 6.33
CA GLY A 122 -9.65 -17.06 7.77
C GLY A 122 -9.08 -15.95 8.65
N MET A 123 -8.34 -15.00 8.11
CA MET A 123 -7.92 -13.79 8.82
C MET A 123 -8.98 -12.69 8.70
N GLN A 124 -9.09 -11.88 9.76
CA GLN A 124 -9.88 -10.65 9.72
C GLN A 124 -8.94 -9.46 9.55
N ALA A 125 -9.31 -8.53 8.70
CA ALA A 125 -8.62 -7.27 8.52
C ALA A 125 -9.64 -6.14 8.43
N GLU A 126 -9.22 -4.96 8.82
CA GLU A 126 -10.03 -3.75 8.70
C GLU A 126 -9.42 -2.85 7.62
N THR A 127 -10.28 -2.16 6.87
CA THR A 127 -9.82 -1.18 5.88
C THR A 127 -8.99 -0.10 6.58
N ALA A 128 -7.90 0.30 5.96
CA ALA A 128 -6.98 1.36 6.44
C ALA A 128 -6.26 1.08 7.77
N ARG A 129 -6.32 -0.13 8.32
CA ARG A 129 -5.60 -0.54 9.52
C ARG A 129 -4.29 -1.23 9.15
N PHE A 130 -3.15 -0.74 9.67
CA PHE A 130 -1.82 -1.22 9.30
C PHE A 130 -0.99 -1.55 10.54
N THR A 131 -0.25 -2.63 10.49
CA THR A 131 0.86 -2.87 11.43
C THR A 131 1.93 -1.83 11.15
N LYS A 132 2.26 -1.04 12.16
CA LYS A 132 3.28 0.01 12.07
C LYS A 132 4.65 -0.59 11.76
N GLY A 133 5.36 -0.03 10.79
CA GLY A 133 6.74 -0.41 10.50
C GLY A 133 7.67 -0.11 11.69
N PRO A 134 8.77 -0.86 11.87
CA PRO A 134 9.64 -0.75 13.06
C PRO A 134 10.29 0.63 13.20
N LEU A 135 10.45 1.36 12.11
CA LEU A 135 11.04 2.70 12.08
C LEU A 135 10.00 3.80 11.81
N ALA A 136 8.72 3.42 11.72
CA ALA A 136 7.65 4.38 11.54
C ALA A 136 7.19 4.94 12.90
N LYS A 137 6.88 6.24 12.91
CA LYS A 137 6.32 6.98 14.05
C LYS A 137 5.18 7.85 13.60
N VAL A 138 4.38 8.32 14.55
CA VAL A 138 3.33 9.31 14.30
C VAL A 138 3.59 10.51 15.20
N PHE A 139 3.66 11.69 14.62
CA PHE A 139 3.95 12.92 15.35
C PHE A 139 2.78 13.90 15.25
N ASN A 140 2.45 14.54 16.36
CA ASN A 140 1.47 15.62 16.40
C ASN A 140 2.05 16.94 15.84
N GLU A 141 1.26 18.02 15.86
CA GLU A 141 1.68 19.34 15.35
C GLU A 141 2.81 19.99 16.16
N ARG A 142 3.11 19.49 17.37
CA ARG A 142 4.20 19.98 18.24
C ARG A 142 5.47 19.15 18.12
N ASP A 143 5.53 18.24 17.10
CA ASP A 143 6.62 17.28 16.91
C ASP A 143 6.80 16.32 18.12
N GLU A 144 5.72 16.06 18.86
CA GLU A 144 5.68 15.05 19.92
C GLU A 144 5.14 13.74 19.35
N GLU A 145 5.72 12.60 19.75
CA GLU A 145 5.22 11.28 19.31
C GLU A 145 3.83 11.03 19.93
N VAL A 146 2.85 10.68 19.08
CA VAL A 146 1.49 10.38 19.49
C VAL A 146 1.48 9.16 20.41
N VAL A 147 0.83 9.29 21.56
CA VAL A 147 0.69 8.20 22.53
C VAL A 147 -0.33 7.20 22.01
N PRO A 148 0.02 5.88 21.93
CA PRO A 148 -0.91 4.84 21.53
C PRO A 148 -2.19 4.84 22.37
N GLY A 149 -3.34 4.69 21.75
CA GLY A 149 -4.65 4.69 22.40
C GLY A 149 -5.19 6.06 22.79
N SER A 150 -4.45 7.16 22.55
CA SER A 150 -4.90 8.52 22.90
C SER A 150 -6.01 9.05 21.99
N GLY A 151 -6.18 8.49 20.79
CA GLY A 151 -7.05 9.01 19.75
C GLY A 151 -6.52 10.30 19.10
N GLU A 152 -5.34 10.80 19.49
CA GLU A 152 -4.72 11.97 18.89
C GLU A 152 -4.32 11.65 17.43
N VAL A 153 -4.63 12.58 16.53
CA VAL A 153 -4.26 12.47 15.11
C VAL A 153 -2.89 13.09 14.92
N GLY A 154 -2.02 12.35 14.22
CA GLY A 154 -0.69 12.84 13.85
C GLY A 154 -0.30 12.51 12.44
N MET A 155 0.79 13.08 11.99
CA MET A 155 1.40 12.81 10.70
C MET A 155 2.31 11.60 10.79
N VAL A 156 2.13 10.64 9.89
CA VAL A 156 2.96 9.43 9.83
C VAL A 156 4.33 9.80 9.28
N ALA A 157 5.36 9.34 9.95
CA ALA A 157 6.75 9.54 9.60
C ALA A 157 7.47 8.22 9.41
N ALA A 158 8.33 8.14 8.41
CA ALA A 158 9.27 7.03 8.24
C ALA A 158 10.67 7.45 8.66
N GLY A 159 11.30 6.67 9.54
CA GLY A 159 12.68 6.85 9.98
C GLY A 159 13.67 5.94 9.27
N GLY A 160 14.92 5.95 9.74
CA GLY A 160 16.00 5.14 9.20
C GLY A 160 16.69 5.76 7.99
N ASN A 161 16.92 4.98 6.95
CA ASN A 161 17.58 5.46 5.73
C ASN A 161 16.61 6.25 4.84
N VAL A 162 16.34 7.50 5.23
CA VAL A 162 15.48 8.40 4.45
C VAL A 162 16.32 9.24 3.46
N PRO A 163 15.74 9.68 2.33
CA PRO A 163 16.43 10.52 1.37
C PRO A 163 17.00 11.81 1.97
N LEU A 164 18.08 12.34 1.39
CA LEU A 164 18.66 13.62 1.81
C LEU A 164 17.76 14.80 1.47
N GLY A 165 16.97 14.70 0.41
CA GLY A 165 16.07 15.74 -0.06
C GLY A 165 15.61 15.51 -1.48
N TYR A 166 14.78 16.41 -1.98
CA TYR A 166 14.39 16.49 -3.38
C TYR A 166 15.42 17.30 -4.17
N PHE A 167 15.74 16.82 -5.36
CA PHE A 167 16.71 17.52 -6.20
C PHE A 167 16.21 18.91 -6.62
N LYS A 168 16.98 19.94 -6.29
CA LYS A 168 16.66 21.36 -6.57
C LYS A 168 15.33 21.86 -5.98
N ASP A 169 14.86 21.25 -4.88
CA ASP A 169 13.65 21.70 -4.18
C ASP A 169 13.91 21.69 -2.66
N GLU A 170 14.60 22.72 -2.19
CA GLU A 170 14.96 22.88 -0.78
C GLU A 170 13.73 23.09 0.10
N THR A 171 12.75 23.84 -0.38
CA THR A 171 11.52 24.12 0.36
C THR A 171 10.74 22.85 0.67
N LYS A 172 10.46 22.05 -0.37
CA LYS A 172 9.78 20.77 -0.18
C LYS A 172 10.62 19.80 0.64
N SER A 173 11.93 19.80 0.44
CA SER A 173 12.85 18.97 1.22
C SER A 173 12.79 19.28 2.71
N ALA A 174 12.80 20.56 3.10
CA ALA A 174 12.72 20.99 4.49
C ALA A 174 11.37 20.61 5.14
N HIS A 175 10.28 20.67 4.38
CA HIS A 175 8.95 20.26 4.88
C HIS A 175 8.83 18.74 5.04
N THR A 176 9.42 17.97 4.11
CA THR A 176 9.28 16.51 4.10
C THR A 176 10.30 15.82 5.00
N PHE A 177 11.55 16.28 5.02
CA PHE A 177 12.63 15.63 5.76
C PHE A 177 13.02 16.47 6.97
N ARG A 178 12.52 16.08 8.13
CA ARG A 178 12.72 16.83 9.39
C ARG A 178 13.58 16.04 10.36
N VAL A 179 14.25 16.75 11.26
CA VAL A 179 15.00 16.14 12.37
C VAL A 179 14.21 16.39 13.64
N ILE A 180 13.82 15.34 14.34
CA ILE A 180 13.10 15.39 15.62
C ILE A 180 13.93 14.59 16.63
N ASN A 181 14.29 15.21 17.75
CA ASN A 181 15.09 14.61 18.80
C ASN A 181 16.42 13.98 18.30
N GLY A 182 17.06 14.59 17.30
CA GLY A 182 18.31 14.13 16.71
C GLY A 182 18.19 13.03 15.66
N GLU A 183 16.99 12.51 15.43
CA GLU A 183 16.70 11.50 14.40
C GLU A 183 16.03 12.12 13.18
N ARG A 184 16.40 11.65 12.00
CA ARG A 184 15.84 12.14 10.74
C ARG A 184 14.67 11.30 10.29
N TYR A 185 13.57 11.97 9.95
CA TYR A 185 12.33 11.37 9.46
C TYR A 185 11.89 11.97 8.13
N SER A 186 11.20 11.17 7.32
CA SER A 186 10.41 11.65 6.18
C SER A 186 8.93 11.69 6.55
N PHE A 187 8.27 12.78 6.16
CA PHE A 187 6.83 13.03 6.36
C PHE A 187 6.14 13.16 5.01
N PRO A 188 5.67 12.05 4.40
CA PRO A 188 5.04 12.11 3.08
C PRO A 188 3.68 12.80 3.06
N GLY A 189 3.10 13.08 4.24
CA GLY A 189 1.85 13.81 4.40
C GLY A 189 0.63 12.94 4.67
N ASP A 190 0.83 11.72 5.09
CA ASP A 190 -0.23 10.80 5.51
C ASP A 190 -0.52 10.99 7.01
N PHE A 191 -1.82 11.00 7.39
CA PHE A 191 -2.28 11.17 8.76
C PHE A 191 -2.89 9.88 9.30
N ALA A 192 -2.65 9.61 10.59
CA ALA A 192 -3.16 8.42 11.26
C ALA A 192 -3.41 8.68 12.74
N THR A 193 -4.21 7.82 13.36
CA THR A 193 -4.19 7.57 14.81
C THR A 193 -3.37 6.32 15.10
N VAL A 194 -2.95 6.18 16.35
CA VAL A 194 -2.24 4.99 16.85
C VAL A 194 -3.12 4.30 17.87
N GLU A 195 -3.50 3.07 17.59
CA GLU A 195 -4.29 2.25 18.52
C GLU A 195 -3.47 1.80 19.74
N GLU A 196 -4.12 1.30 20.79
CA GLU A 196 -3.45 0.81 22.00
C GLU A 196 -2.42 -0.31 21.71
N ASP A 197 -2.69 -1.15 20.71
CA ASP A 197 -1.80 -2.22 20.25
C ASP A 197 -0.65 -1.75 19.34
N GLY A 198 -0.57 -0.43 19.08
CA GLY A 198 0.42 0.20 18.23
C GLY A 198 0.13 0.13 16.72
N THR A 199 -1.02 -0.40 16.31
CA THR A 199 -1.44 -0.36 14.91
C THR A 199 -1.84 1.04 14.48
N LEU A 200 -1.71 1.34 13.18
CA LEU A 200 -2.09 2.62 12.61
C LEU A 200 -3.47 2.53 11.96
N ILE A 201 -4.33 3.49 12.22
CA ILE A 201 -5.53 3.73 11.43
C ILE A 201 -5.25 4.91 10.51
N LEU A 202 -5.09 4.64 9.21
CA LEU A 202 -4.82 5.66 8.20
C LEU A 202 -6.09 6.48 7.95
N LEU A 203 -6.01 7.78 8.15
CA LEU A 203 -7.13 8.71 7.95
C LEU A 203 -7.13 9.37 6.57
N GLY A 204 -6.00 9.33 5.87
CA GLY A 204 -5.84 9.89 4.54
C GLY A 204 -4.64 10.81 4.40
N ARG A 205 -4.52 11.40 3.22
CA ARG A 205 -3.42 12.31 2.88
C ARG A 205 -3.82 13.76 3.09
N GLY A 206 -2.88 14.59 3.53
CA GLY A 206 -3.12 16.00 3.81
C GLY A 206 -3.75 16.80 2.67
N SER A 207 -3.50 16.40 1.42
CA SER A 207 -4.14 16.99 0.23
C SER A 207 -5.64 16.64 0.07
N GLN A 208 -6.14 15.66 0.82
CA GLN A 208 -7.53 15.22 0.80
C GLN A 208 -8.31 15.70 2.04
N ILE A 209 -7.62 16.34 2.99
CA ILE A 209 -8.22 16.86 4.23
C ILE A 209 -8.92 18.18 3.94
N ILE A 210 -10.16 18.30 4.39
CA ILE A 210 -10.93 19.54 4.33
C ILE A 210 -10.69 20.34 5.61
N ASN A 211 -10.07 21.53 5.48
CA ASN A 211 -9.93 22.46 6.59
C ASN A 211 -11.16 23.36 6.66
N THR A 212 -11.94 23.26 7.74
CA THR A 212 -13.18 24.04 7.95
C THR A 212 -12.97 25.32 8.73
N GLY A 213 -11.73 25.84 8.82
CA GLY A 213 -11.40 27.07 9.55
C GLY A 213 -11.13 26.87 11.06
N GLY A 214 -11.15 25.64 11.55
CA GLY A 214 -10.86 25.28 12.95
C GLY A 214 -10.72 23.79 13.18
N GLU A 215 -11.26 22.98 12.27
CA GLU A 215 -11.19 21.52 12.36
C GLU A 215 -10.71 20.91 11.03
N LYS A 216 -9.96 19.81 11.14
CA LYS A 216 -9.57 19.00 9.99
C LYS A 216 -10.58 17.87 9.82
N VAL A 217 -11.27 17.83 8.67
CA VAL A 217 -12.17 16.72 8.30
C VAL A 217 -11.40 15.80 7.36
N PHE A 218 -11.23 14.57 7.78
CA PHE A 218 -10.60 13.50 7.00
C PHE A 218 -11.65 12.79 6.12
N PRO A 219 -11.29 12.29 4.93
CA PRO A 219 -12.20 11.59 4.02
C PRO A 219 -12.72 10.27 4.59
#